data_f59e542faab237fe4f11dfb7ad803a5b
#
_entry.id   f59e542faab237fe4f11dfb7ad803a5b
#
_cell.length_a   1.000
_cell.length_b   1.000
_cell.length_c   1.000
_cell.angle_alpha   90.00
_cell.angle_beta   90.00
_cell.angle_gamma   90.00
#
_symmetry.space_group_name_H-M   'P 1'
#
loop_
_entity.id
_entity.type
_entity.pdbx_description
1 polymer ?
#
loop_
_entity_poly.entity_id
_entity_poly.type
_entity_poly.pdbx_seq_one_letter_code
_entity_poly.pdbx_strand_id
1 'polypeptide(L)'
;MLIPTAARKTLAVIRILNGAMGLLAPEKLLGRLGVDTAQDRSGAYPFRMFGIRTVLIGLDLLLLRGAELRRAEKLAVLIHAADTVSATVTAARGDLPRKQGLMAVVISAINTTLAVTAWKGGQDAVTAHEVVPQSH
;
A
#
# COMPACT_ATOMS: atom_id res chain seq x y z
N MET A 1 18.37 11.03 0.03
CA MET A 1 17.17 11.78 0.47
C MET A 1 16.06 11.89 -0.56
N LEU A 2 16.34 12.01 -1.86
CA LEU A 2 15.29 12.12 -2.89
C LEU A 2 14.52 10.81 -3.11
N ILE A 3 15.22 9.66 -3.15
CA ILE A 3 14.63 8.35 -3.44
C ILE A 3 13.58 7.92 -2.39
N PRO A 4 13.84 7.98 -1.07
CA PRO A 4 12.83 7.62 -0.06
C PRO A 4 11.60 8.52 -0.09
N THR A 5 11.77 9.81 -0.30
CA THR A 5 10.66 10.76 -0.43
C THR A 5 9.84 10.49 -1.68
N ALA A 6 10.49 10.20 -2.80
CA ALA A 6 9.81 9.81 -4.04
C ALA A 6 9.04 8.49 -3.85
N ALA A 7 9.66 7.47 -3.26
CA ALA A 7 9.02 6.19 -2.97
C ALA A 7 7.77 6.36 -2.10
N ARG A 8 7.84 7.16 -1.03
CA ARG A 8 6.71 7.48 -0.17
C ARG A 8 5.56 8.16 -0.93
N LYS A 9 5.88 9.20 -1.71
CA LYS A 9 4.87 9.93 -2.50
C LYS A 9 4.23 9.04 -3.56
N THR A 10 5.03 8.24 -4.25
CA THR A 10 4.54 7.28 -5.25
C THR A 10 3.59 6.27 -4.61
N LEU A 11 3.99 5.68 -3.48
CA LEU A 11 3.14 4.75 -2.74
C LEU A 11 1.83 5.42 -2.31
N ALA A 12 1.90 6.62 -1.76
CA ALA A 12 0.72 7.37 -1.34
C ALA A 12 -0.26 7.61 -2.50
N VAL A 13 0.23 8.04 -3.66
CA VAL A 13 -0.60 8.26 -4.86
C VAL A 13 -1.22 6.96 -5.34
N ILE A 14 -0.45 5.87 -5.44
CA ILE A 14 -0.96 4.55 -5.80
C ILE A 14 -2.09 4.13 -4.84
N ARG A 15 -1.90 4.34 -3.53
CA ARG A 15 -2.89 3.99 -2.52
C ARG A 15 -4.16 4.82 -2.64
N ILE A 16 -4.06 6.11 -2.82
CA ILE A 16 -5.22 6.99 -2.98
C ILE A 16 -6.01 6.61 -4.24
N LEU A 17 -5.34 6.39 -5.37
CA LEU A 17 -6.01 6.02 -6.62
C LEU A 17 -6.69 4.65 -6.54
N ASN A 18 -5.99 3.64 -6.02
CA ASN A 18 -6.56 2.30 -5.85
C ASN A 18 -7.69 2.29 -4.81
N GLY A 19 -7.52 3.05 -3.73
CA GLY A 19 -8.54 3.18 -2.70
C GLY A 19 -9.79 3.90 -3.20
N ALA A 20 -9.62 4.99 -3.95
CA ALA A 20 -10.73 5.69 -4.58
C ALA A 20 -11.48 4.79 -5.57
N MET A 21 -10.77 3.97 -6.34
CA MET A 21 -11.39 3.01 -7.25
C MET A 21 -12.17 1.93 -6.47
N GLY A 22 -11.62 1.40 -5.38
CA GLY A 22 -12.30 0.43 -4.51
C GLY A 22 -13.56 1.00 -3.85
N LEU A 23 -13.52 2.30 -3.50
CA LEU A 23 -14.64 2.99 -2.87
C LEU A 23 -15.75 3.34 -3.87
N LEU A 24 -15.38 3.93 -5.02
CA LEU A 24 -16.31 4.52 -5.98
C LEU A 24 -16.78 3.54 -7.05
N ALA A 25 -15.95 2.58 -7.41
CA ALA A 25 -16.22 1.63 -8.49
C ALA A 25 -15.70 0.22 -8.14
N PRO A 26 -16.16 -0.41 -7.03
CA PRO A 26 -15.69 -1.72 -6.62
C PRO A 26 -15.93 -2.80 -7.68
N GLU A 27 -17.00 -2.66 -8.46
CA GLU A 27 -17.35 -3.60 -9.53
C GLU A 27 -16.25 -3.66 -10.61
N LYS A 28 -15.57 -2.55 -10.90
CA LYS A 28 -14.44 -2.55 -11.85
C LYS A 28 -13.24 -3.33 -11.32
N LEU A 29 -12.97 -3.25 -10.02
CA LEU A 29 -11.90 -4.04 -9.40
C LEU A 29 -12.26 -5.52 -9.34
N LEU A 30 -13.49 -5.85 -8.96
CA LEU A 30 -14.00 -7.23 -8.96
C LEU A 30 -13.91 -7.85 -10.36
N GLY A 31 -14.33 -7.12 -11.40
CA GLY A 31 -14.24 -7.58 -12.79
C GLY A 31 -12.79 -7.85 -13.22
N ARG A 32 -11.81 -7.06 -12.76
CA ARG A 32 -10.37 -7.32 -12.99
C ARG A 32 -9.89 -8.61 -12.33
N LEU A 33 -10.52 -9.02 -11.24
CA LEU A 33 -10.26 -10.29 -10.55
C LEU A 33 -11.02 -11.47 -11.17
N GLY A 34 -11.83 -11.23 -12.21
CA GLY A 34 -12.58 -12.28 -12.90
C GLY A 34 -13.94 -12.58 -12.28
N VAL A 35 -14.44 -11.72 -11.37
CA VAL A 35 -15.76 -11.88 -10.75
C VAL A 35 -16.83 -11.31 -11.68
N ASP A 36 -17.87 -12.09 -11.97
CA ASP A 36 -19.06 -11.60 -12.68
C ASP A 36 -19.96 -10.83 -11.71
N THR A 37 -19.79 -9.52 -11.71
CA THR A 37 -20.53 -8.61 -10.81
C THR A 37 -22.01 -8.45 -11.19
N ALA A 38 -22.45 -8.96 -12.32
CA ALA A 38 -23.87 -9.03 -12.66
C ALA A 38 -24.57 -10.14 -11.87
N GLN A 39 -23.86 -11.20 -11.55
CA GLN A 39 -24.38 -12.35 -10.80
C GLN A 39 -24.04 -12.29 -9.30
N ASP A 40 -22.86 -11.77 -8.95
CA ASP A 40 -22.42 -11.69 -7.54
C ASP A 40 -21.85 -10.31 -7.21
N ARG A 41 -22.56 -9.56 -6.39
CA ARG A 41 -22.17 -8.25 -5.85
C ARG A 41 -21.68 -8.29 -4.41
N SER A 42 -21.55 -9.47 -3.82
CA SER A 42 -21.18 -9.63 -2.39
C SER A 42 -19.82 -9.02 -2.09
N GLY A 43 -18.88 -9.02 -3.04
CA GLY A 43 -17.57 -8.42 -2.93
C GLY A 43 -17.56 -6.88 -2.91
N ALA A 44 -18.64 -6.21 -3.31
CA ALA A 44 -18.65 -4.74 -3.41
C ALA A 44 -18.46 -4.05 -2.04
N TYR A 45 -19.08 -4.57 -0.98
CA TYR A 45 -18.94 -4.00 0.36
C TYR A 45 -17.52 -4.14 0.93
N PRO A 46 -16.88 -5.32 0.97
CA PRO A 46 -15.48 -5.45 1.37
C PRO A 46 -14.53 -4.56 0.56
N PHE A 47 -14.74 -4.41 -0.75
CA PHE A 47 -13.92 -3.54 -1.58
C PHE A 47 -14.09 -2.06 -1.26
N ARG A 48 -15.28 -1.60 -0.89
CA ARG A 48 -15.49 -0.22 -0.42
C ARG A 48 -14.78 0.02 0.91
N MET A 49 -14.87 -0.91 1.87
CA MET A 49 -14.13 -0.81 3.13
C MET A 49 -12.61 -0.82 2.91
N PHE A 50 -12.12 -1.69 2.04
CA PHE A 50 -10.72 -1.69 1.59
C PHE A 50 -10.35 -0.33 0.98
N GLY A 51 -11.22 0.24 0.15
CA GLY A 51 -11.02 1.52 -0.51
C GLY A 51 -10.82 2.66 0.48
N ILE A 52 -11.72 2.80 1.47
CA ILE A 52 -11.63 3.83 2.52
C ILE A 52 -10.30 3.69 3.28
N ARG A 53 -9.97 2.49 3.78
CA ARG A 53 -8.73 2.23 4.51
C ARG A 53 -7.50 2.58 3.68
N THR A 54 -7.52 2.24 2.41
CA THR A 54 -6.41 2.46 1.49
C THR A 54 -6.19 3.92 1.18
N VAL A 55 -7.27 4.70 1.03
CA VAL A 55 -7.19 6.17 0.89
C VAL A 55 -6.59 6.80 2.15
N LEU A 56 -7.07 6.41 3.33
CA LEU A 56 -6.55 6.95 4.61
C LEU A 56 -5.06 6.69 4.77
N ILE A 57 -4.58 5.48 4.48
CA ILE A 57 -3.15 5.16 4.50
C ILE A 57 -2.37 6.06 3.54
N GLY A 58 -2.88 6.29 2.35
CA GLY A 58 -2.25 7.18 1.37
C GLY A 58 -2.18 8.63 1.85
N LEU A 59 -3.25 9.14 2.46
CA LEU A 59 -3.30 10.48 3.05
C LEU A 59 -2.33 10.62 4.22
N ASP A 60 -2.24 9.63 5.12
CA ASP A 60 -1.29 9.63 6.23
C ASP A 60 0.15 9.78 5.72
N LEU A 61 0.52 9.04 4.68
CA LEU A 61 1.85 9.13 4.07
C LEU A 61 2.14 10.49 3.41
N LEU A 62 1.13 11.26 3.03
CA LEU A 62 1.31 12.60 2.45
C LEU A 62 1.27 13.72 3.48
N LEU A 63 0.38 13.63 4.47
CA LEU A 63 0.03 14.75 5.34
C LEU A 63 0.78 14.70 6.68
N LEU A 64 1.08 13.51 7.21
CA LEU A 64 1.77 13.36 8.49
C LEU A 64 3.24 13.77 8.39
N ARG A 65 3.82 14.16 9.52
CA ARG A 65 5.20 14.61 9.66
C ARG A 65 5.83 14.07 10.95
N GLY A 66 7.14 14.11 11.04
CA GLY A 66 7.89 13.74 12.25
C GLY A 66 7.60 12.32 12.72
N ALA A 67 7.34 12.14 14.00
CA ALA A 67 7.10 10.84 14.63
C ALA A 67 5.85 10.13 14.10
N GLU A 68 4.78 10.87 13.82
CA GLU A 68 3.54 10.32 13.27
C GLU A 68 3.76 9.75 11.85
N LEU A 69 4.49 10.47 11.00
CA LEU A 69 4.85 9.96 9.68
C LEU A 69 5.66 8.68 9.78
N ARG A 70 6.63 8.59 10.69
CA ARG A 70 7.43 7.38 10.87
C ARG A 70 6.59 6.19 11.31
N ARG A 71 5.62 6.42 12.19
CA ARG A 71 4.66 5.40 12.59
C ARG A 71 3.83 4.93 11.40
N ALA A 72 3.33 5.87 10.59
CA ALA A 72 2.58 5.56 9.37
C ALA A 72 3.42 4.77 8.36
N GLU A 73 4.68 5.14 8.13
CA GLU A 73 5.60 4.41 7.25
C GLU A 73 5.85 2.98 7.74
N LYS A 74 6.07 2.77 9.03
CA LYS A 74 6.22 1.43 9.62
C LYS A 74 4.96 0.59 9.46
N LEU A 75 3.78 1.17 9.70
CA LEU A 75 2.50 0.50 9.50
C LEU A 75 2.27 0.16 8.02
N ALA A 76 2.66 1.06 7.11
CA ALA A 76 2.60 0.80 5.67
C ALA A 76 3.43 -0.44 5.29
N VAL A 77 4.66 -0.58 5.82
CA VAL A 77 5.48 -1.79 5.59
C VAL A 77 4.77 -3.05 6.05
N LEU A 78 4.21 -3.05 7.26
CA LEU A 78 3.49 -4.22 7.80
C LEU A 78 2.26 -4.59 6.97
N ILE A 79 1.47 -3.58 6.58
CA ILE A 79 0.26 -3.79 5.77
C ILE A 79 0.62 -4.35 4.41
N HIS A 80 1.60 -3.76 3.71
CA HIS A 80 1.98 -4.22 2.37
C HIS A 80 2.68 -5.57 2.37
N ALA A 81 3.47 -5.88 3.39
CA ALA A 81 4.04 -7.21 3.57
C ALA A 81 2.94 -8.26 3.77
N ALA A 82 1.93 -7.97 4.61
CA ALA A 82 0.78 -8.83 4.81
C ALA A 82 -0.05 -9.00 3.53
N ASP A 83 -0.27 -7.93 2.77
CA ASP A 83 -0.94 -7.97 1.46
C ASP A 83 -0.17 -8.87 0.48
N THR A 84 1.17 -8.80 0.46
CA THR A 84 2.01 -9.65 -0.41
C THR A 84 1.93 -11.12 -0.01
N VAL A 85 1.98 -11.42 1.28
CA VAL A 85 1.81 -12.80 1.76
C VAL A 85 0.42 -13.33 1.40
N SER A 86 -0.63 -12.55 1.63
CA SER A 86 -2.01 -12.93 1.29
C SER A 86 -2.19 -13.17 -0.20
N ALA A 87 -1.66 -12.28 -1.05
CA ALA A 87 -1.71 -12.44 -2.50
C ALA A 87 -0.96 -13.70 -2.96
N THR A 88 0.20 -13.99 -2.35
CA THR A 88 1.00 -15.17 -2.67
C THR A 88 0.26 -16.46 -2.29
N VAL A 89 -0.34 -16.51 -1.10
CA VAL A 89 -1.13 -17.67 -0.65
C VAL A 89 -2.34 -17.88 -1.56
N THR A 90 -3.07 -16.82 -1.89
CA THR A 90 -4.24 -16.86 -2.78
C THR A 90 -3.86 -17.37 -4.18
N ALA A 91 -2.76 -16.87 -4.73
CA ALA A 91 -2.26 -17.33 -6.03
C ALA A 91 -1.80 -18.79 -6.00
N ALA A 92 -1.10 -19.20 -4.94
CA ALA A 92 -0.62 -20.57 -4.77
C ALA A 92 -1.76 -21.61 -4.60
N ARG A 93 -2.86 -21.20 -3.96
CA ARG A 93 -4.06 -22.02 -3.81
C ARG A 93 -4.91 -22.11 -5.07
N GLY A 94 -4.67 -21.24 -6.06
CA GLY A 94 -5.50 -21.18 -7.26
C GLY A 94 -6.88 -20.55 -7.03
N ASP A 95 -7.05 -19.79 -5.95
CA ASP A 95 -8.31 -19.09 -5.62
C ASP A 95 -8.63 -17.97 -6.63
N LEU A 96 -7.63 -17.56 -7.42
CA LEU A 96 -7.76 -16.62 -8.54
C LEU A 96 -7.21 -17.24 -9.82
N PRO A 97 -7.72 -16.84 -11.01
CA PRO A 97 -7.10 -17.22 -12.26
C PRO A 97 -5.62 -16.83 -12.28
N ARG A 98 -4.76 -17.67 -12.85
CA ARG A 98 -3.29 -17.54 -12.76
C ARG A 98 -2.75 -16.15 -13.07
N LYS A 99 -3.30 -15.51 -14.10
CA LYS A 99 -2.88 -14.14 -14.51
C LYS A 99 -3.20 -13.12 -13.42
N GLN A 100 -4.39 -13.18 -12.85
CA GLN A 100 -4.85 -12.26 -11.80
C GLN A 100 -4.09 -12.49 -10.49
N GLY A 101 -3.86 -13.75 -10.11
CA GLY A 101 -3.05 -14.10 -8.95
C GLY A 101 -1.62 -13.58 -9.06
N LEU A 102 -0.96 -13.80 -10.20
CA LEU A 102 0.38 -13.28 -10.45
C LEU A 102 0.43 -11.75 -10.41
N MET A 103 -0.54 -11.09 -11.03
CA MET A 103 -0.65 -9.64 -11.04
C MET A 103 -0.81 -9.08 -9.62
N ALA A 104 -1.64 -9.71 -8.78
CA ALA A 104 -1.82 -9.31 -7.38
C ALA A 104 -0.51 -9.42 -6.59
N VAL A 105 0.24 -10.52 -6.75
CA VAL A 105 1.55 -10.71 -6.09
C VAL A 105 2.54 -9.63 -6.52
N VAL A 106 2.67 -9.37 -7.82
CA VAL A 106 3.62 -8.37 -8.35
C VAL A 106 3.27 -6.97 -7.83
N ILE A 107 2.02 -6.55 -7.90
CA ILE A 107 1.58 -5.23 -7.41
C ILE A 107 1.83 -5.10 -5.91
N SER A 108 1.50 -6.12 -5.11
CA SER A 108 1.73 -6.10 -3.67
C SER A 108 3.21 -6.06 -3.32
N ALA A 109 4.06 -6.80 -4.05
CA ALA A 109 5.51 -6.78 -3.86
C ALA A 109 6.12 -5.42 -4.19
N ILE A 110 5.66 -4.75 -5.26
CA ILE A 110 6.08 -3.38 -5.60
C ILE A 110 5.72 -2.42 -4.46
N ASN A 111 4.48 -2.48 -3.96
CA ASN A 111 4.03 -1.63 -2.86
C ASN A 111 4.85 -1.88 -1.59
N THR A 112 5.18 -3.13 -1.27
CA THR A 112 6.05 -3.49 -0.14
C THR A 112 7.44 -2.89 -0.30
N THR A 113 8.03 -3.00 -1.49
CA THR A 113 9.35 -2.41 -1.79
C THR A 113 9.35 -0.90 -1.62
N LEU A 114 8.32 -0.20 -2.12
CA LEU A 114 8.16 1.25 -1.95
C LEU A 114 8.01 1.63 -0.46
N ALA A 115 7.23 0.86 0.30
CA ALA A 115 7.04 1.10 1.73
C ALA A 115 8.34 0.94 2.52
N VAL A 116 9.10 -0.14 2.26
CA VAL A 116 10.40 -0.39 2.91
C VAL A 116 11.41 0.71 2.56
N THR A 117 11.45 1.14 1.29
CA THR A 117 12.35 2.21 0.84
C THR A 117 12.03 3.54 1.52
N ALA A 118 10.74 3.87 1.63
CA ALA A 118 10.28 5.08 2.32
C ALA A 118 10.68 5.05 3.81
N TRP A 119 10.37 3.96 4.49
CA TRP A 119 10.65 3.79 5.92
C TRP A 119 12.15 3.83 6.25
N LYS A 120 13.00 3.12 5.52
CA LYS A 120 14.46 3.13 5.71
C LYS A 120 15.03 4.54 5.55
N GLY A 121 14.65 5.26 4.52
CA GLY A 121 15.14 6.62 4.31
C GLY A 121 14.70 7.61 5.39
N GLY A 122 13.54 7.37 6.03
CA GLY A 122 13.11 8.12 7.20
C GLY A 122 13.99 7.85 8.43
N GLN A 123 14.48 6.61 8.62
CA GLN A 123 15.39 6.26 9.71
C GLN A 123 16.78 6.86 9.52
N ASP A 124 17.35 6.79 8.33
CA ASP A 124 18.67 7.34 8.01
C ASP A 124 18.71 8.86 8.28
N ALA A 125 17.63 9.57 7.99
CA ALA A 125 17.52 11.01 8.25
C ALA A 125 17.55 11.36 9.74
N VAL A 126 17.01 10.50 10.62
CA VAL A 126 17.05 10.71 12.09
C VAL A 126 18.43 10.46 12.64
N THR A 127 19.04 9.35 12.24
CA THR A 127 20.39 8.98 12.73
C THR A 127 21.42 10.03 12.32
N ALA A 128 21.29 10.62 11.10
CA ALA A 128 22.16 11.69 10.65
C ALA A 128 22.00 12.99 11.49
N HIS A 129 20.81 13.27 12.02
CA HIS A 129 20.56 14.43 12.87
C HIS A 129 21.08 14.25 14.31
N GLU A 130 21.11 13.02 14.81
CA GLU A 130 21.63 12.72 16.17
C GLU A 130 23.17 12.71 16.23
N VAL A 131 23.85 12.50 15.11
CA VAL A 131 25.32 12.41 15.04
C VAL A 131 26.00 13.78 14.92
N VAL A 132 25.27 14.89 14.66
CA VAL A 132 25.85 16.24 14.65
C VAL A 132 25.90 16.76 16.09
N PRO A 133 27.11 16.84 16.74
CA PRO A 133 27.24 17.43 18.07
C PRO A 133 26.81 18.90 18.02
N GLN A 134 25.94 19.30 18.91
CA GLN A 134 25.63 20.71 19.16
C GLN A 134 26.92 21.36 19.68
N SER A 135 27.71 21.95 18.79
CA SER A 135 28.82 22.83 19.19
C SER A 135 28.23 24.10 19.79
N HIS A 136 28.33 24.19 21.09
CA HIS A 136 28.11 25.41 21.87
C HIS A 136 29.30 26.37 21.72
#